data_5caf8326341b9db81eb4f943e7786d84
#
_entry.id   5caf8326341b9db81eb4f943e7786d84
#
_cell.length_a   1.000
_cell.length_b   1.000
_cell.length_c   1.000
_cell.angle_alpha   90.00
_cell.angle_beta   90.00
_cell.angle_gamma   90.00
#
_symmetry.space_group_name_H-M   'P 1'
#
loop_
_entity.id
_entity.type
_entity.pdbx_description
1 polymer ?
#
loop_
_entity_poly.entity_id
_entity_poly.type
_entity_poly.pdbx_seq_one_letter_code
_entity_poly.pdbx_strand_id
1 'polypeptide(L)'
;DYKKYEVGGGKSANYCGNHKHSLHVSVRDSLRKLQTDWIDILYVHWWDYMSSIEEVMDSLHILVQQGKVLYLGVSDTPAWVVSAANYYATSHGKTPFSIYQGKWNVLNRDFERDIIPMARHFGMALAPWDVMGGGRFQSKKAMEERKKNGEGLRTFVGGPEQTELEVKISEALNKIAEEHGTESVTAIAIAYVRSKAKNVFPLVGGRKIEHLKQNIEALSIKLTPEQIEYLESIVTFDVGFPKSLIGDDPAVTKKLSPLTSMSARIAFDN
;
A
#
# COMPACT_ATOMS: atom_id res chain seq x y z
N ASP A 1 3.20 -17.95 -8.28
CA ASP A 1 3.95 -18.62 -7.19
C ASP A 1 5.46 -18.53 -7.45
N TYR A 2 6.08 -17.40 -7.13
CA TYR A 2 7.53 -17.16 -7.33
C TYR A 2 8.43 -18.12 -6.53
N LYS A 3 7.93 -18.81 -5.51
CA LYS A 3 8.68 -19.86 -4.80
C LYS A 3 8.95 -21.11 -5.64
N LYS A 4 8.20 -21.32 -6.72
CA LYS A 4 8.52 -22.38 -7.67
C LYS A 4 9.72 -22.05 -8.57
N TYR A 5 10.12 -20.79 -8.64
CA TYR A 5 11.35 -20.36 -9.31
C TYR A 5 12.61 -20.85 -8.61
N GLU A 6 12.60 -20.95 -7.28
CA GLU A 6 13.78 -21.30 -6.47
C GLU A 6 13.99 -22.81 -6.32
N VAL A 7 12.99 -23.63 -6.61
CA VAL A 7 13.08 -25.09 -6.37
C VAL A 7 13.18 -25.82 -7.70
N GLY A 8 14.40 -25.85 -8.23
CA GLY A 8 14.84 -26.93 -9.12
C GLY A 8 14.38 -26.88 -10.57
N GLY A 9 14.69 -25.82 -11.34
CA GLY A 9 14.83 -25.91 -12.81
C GLY A 9 13.62 -26.43 -13.61
N GLY A 10 12.44 -26.49 -13.00
CA GLY A 10 11.21 -26.94 -13.64
C GLY A 10 10.66 -25.91 -14.63
N LYS A 11 10.02 -26.36 -15.71
CA LYS A 11 9.31 -25.51 -16.67
C LYS A 11 8.17 -24.78 -15.95
N SER A 12 8.38 -23.51 -15.57
CA SER A 12 7.43 -22.68 -14.81
C SER A 12 6.38 -21.99 -15.69
N ALA A 13 6.40 -22.17 -17.01
CA ALA A 13 5.54 -21.46 -17.98
C ALA A 13 4.03 -21.50 -17.64
N ASN A 14 3.55 -22.57 -17.02
CA ASN A 14 2.14 -22.70 -16.63
C ASN A 14 1.80 -22.10 -15.26
N TYR A 15 2.78 -21.56 -14.53
CA TYR A 15 2.64 -21.09 -13.16
C TYR A 15 3.07 -19.65 -12.97
N CYS A 16 3.53 -18.98 -14.01
CA CYS A 16 3.94 -17.57 -13.96
C CYS A 16 2.99 -16.72 -14.82
N GLY A 17 2.93 -15.43 -14.47
CA GLY A 17 2.09 -14.46 -15.17
C GLY A 17 0.62 -14.43 -14.72
N ASN A 18 -0.10 -13.43 -15.25
CA ASN A 18 -1.48 -13.16 -14.89
C ASN A 18 -2.51 -13.89 -15.79
N HIS A 19 -2.05 -14.67 -16.78
CA HIS A 19 -2.93 -15.34 -17.73
C HIS A 19 -3.84 -16.37 -17.08
N LYS A 20 -4.96 -16.69 -17.75
CA LYS A 20 -6.04 -17.54 -17.27
C LYS A 20 -5.58 -18.89 -16.71
N HIS A 21 -4.65 -19.59 -17.38
CA HIS A 21 -4.18 -20.90 -16.93
C HIS A 21 -3.43 -20.80 -15.58
N SER A 22 -2.49 -19.86 -15.47
CA SER A 22 -1.76 -19.61 -14.22
C SER A 22 -2.70 -19.25 -13.07
N LEU A 23 -3.70 -18.42 -13.32
CA LEU A 23 -4.70 -18.01 -12.34
C LEU A 23 -5.48 -19.22 -11.80
N HIS A 24 -6.03 -20.07 -12.70
CA HIS A 24 -6.79 -21.25 -12.29
C HIS A 24 -5.97 -22.24 -11.46
N VAL A 25 -4.74 -22.52 -11.88
CA VAL A 25 -3.82 -23.40 -11.13
C VAL A 25 -3.49 -22.81 -9.77
N SER A 26 -3.19 -21.52 -9.72
CA SER A 26 -2.82 -20.82 -8.48
C SER A 26 -3.99 -20.78 -7.48
N VAL A 27 -5.20 -20.49 -7.93
CA VAL A 27 -6.39 -20.46 -7.05
C VAL A 27 -6.72 -21.85 -6.52
N ARG A 28 -6.72 -22.88 -7.39
CA ARG A 28 -6.92 -24.27 -6.95
C ARG A 28 -5.91 -24.67 -5.87
N ASP A 29 -4.64 -24.37 -6.09
CA ASP A 29 -3.57 -24.70 -5.15
C ASP A 29 -3.67 -23.89 -3.85
N SER A 30 -4.14 -22.64 -3.93
CA SER A 30 -4.37 -21.78 -2.75
C SER A 30 -5.53 -22.32 -1.91
N LEU A 31 -6.67 -22.64 -2.50
CA LEU A 31 -7.82 -23.23 -1.80
C LEU A 31 -7.43 -24.51 -1.07
N ARG A 32 -6.71 -25.41 -1.76
CA ARG A 32 -6.20 -26.65 -1.14
C ARG A 32 -5.29 -26.39 0.06
N LYS A 33 -4.36 -25.43 -0.06
CA LYS A 33 -3.42 -25.09 1.02
C LYS A 33 -4.09 -24.38 2.20
N LEU A 34 -5.07 -23.53 1.91
CA LEU A 34 -5.85 -22.82 2.93
C LEU A 34 -6.92 -23.72 3.57
N GLN A 35 -7.20 -24.90 2.99
CA GLN A 35 -8.25 -25.82 3.45
C GLN A 35 -9.62 -25.15 3.53
N THR A 36 -9.99 -24.40 2.49
CA THR A 36 -11.27 -23.70 2.35
C THR A 36 -11.77 -23.81 0.93
N ASP A 37 -13.07 -23.60 0.72
CA ASP A 37 -13.73 -23.65 -0.58
C ASP A 37 -13.77 -22.27 -1.28
N TRP A 38 -13.50 -21.18 -0.55
CA TRP A 38 -13.47 -19.83 -1.09
C TRP A 38 -12.35 -18.99 -0.48
N ILE A 39 -12.02 -17.89 -1.17
CA ILE A 39 -11.08 -16.85 -0.74
C ILE A 39 -11.86 -15.54 -0.63
N ASP A 40 -11.82 -14.87 0.52
CA ASP A 40 -12.52 -13.61 0.73
C ASP A 40 -11.99 -12.53 -0.20
N ILE A 41 -10.67 -12.33 -0.26
CA ILE A 41 -10.03 -11.37 -1.16
C ILE A 41 -8.89 -12.05 -1.90
N LEU A 42 -9.01 -12.16 -3.22
CA LEU A 42 -7.94 -12.64 -4.09
C LEU A 42 -7.21 -11.45 -4.70
N TYR A 43 -5.90 -11.40 -4.52
CA TYR A 43 -5.04 -10.37 -5.12
C TYR A 43 -4.37 -10.84 -6.39
N VAL A 44 -4.40 -10.01 -7.44
CA VAL A 44 -3.37 -9.99 -8.47
C VAL A 44 -2.14 -9.34 -7.84
N HIS A 45 -1.07 -10.13 -7.61
CA HIS A 45 0.05 -9.72 -6.75
C HIS A 45 0.91 -8.61 -7.39
N TRP A 46 1.05 -8.64 -8.72
CA TRP A 46 1.74 -7.64 -9.54
C TRP A 46 1.30 -7.78 -10.99
N TRP A 47 1.48 -6.72 -11.77
CA TRP A 47 1.13 -6.72 -13.19
C TRP A 47 2.29 -7.22 -14.04
N ASP A 48 2.05 -8.23 -14.89
CA ASP A 48 3.11 -8.88 -15.69
C ASP A 48 3.33 -8.25 -17.08
N TYR A 49 2.49 -7.30 -17.51
CA TYR A 49 2.52 -6.66 -18.83
C TYR A 49 2.40 -7.61 -20.05
N MET A 50 2.24 -8.92 -19.84
CA MET A 50 2.15 -9.91 -20.89
C MET A 50 0.71 -10.37 -21.14
N SER A 51 -0.13 -10.28 -20.14
CA SER A 51 -1.55 -10.62 -20.23
C SER A 51 -2.39 -9.37 -20.50
N SER A 52 -3.43 -9.45 -21.34
CA SER A 52 -4.34 -8.34 -21.53
C SER A 52 -5.21 -8.08 -20.30
N ILE A 53 -5.63 -6.83 -20.13
CA ILE A 53 -6.53 -6.46 -19.03
C ILE A 53 -7.83 -7.26 -19.12
N GLU A 54 -8.37 -7.42 -20.32
CA GLU A 54 -9.61 -8.14 -20.59
C GLU A 54 -9.51 -9.60 -20.15
N GLU A 55 -8.44 -10.31 -20.55
CA GLU A 55 -8.25 -11.73 -20.17
C GLU A 55 -8.16 -11.88 -18.65
N VAL A 56 -7.42 -11.01 -17.98
CA VAL A 56 -7.27 -11.04 -16.53
C VAL A 56 -8.61 -10.79 -15.84
N MET A 57 -9.33 -9.73 -16.22
CA MET A 57 -10.61 -9.37 -15.58
C MET A 57 -11.70 -10.39 -15.86
N ASP A 58 -11.77 -10.95 -17.06
CA ASP A 58 -12.71 -12.03 -17.41
C ASP A 58 -12.46 -13.27 -16.57
N SER A 59 -11.21 -13.65 -16.42
CA SER A 59 -10.81 -14.83 -15.68
C SER A 59 -11.08 -14.68 -14.17
N LEU A 60 -10.84 -13.50 -13.62
CA LEU A 60 -11.14 -13.17 -12.23
C LEU A 60 -12.66 -13.15 -11.97
N HIS A 61 -13.44 -12.55 -12.86
CA HIS A 61 -14.90 -12.52 -12.75
C HIS A 61 -15.51 -13.91 -12.74
N ILE A 62 -15.01 -14.85 -13.57
CA ILE A 62 -15.45 -16.25 -13.56
C ILE A 62 -15.22 -16.88 -12.19
N LEU A 63 -14.12 -16.61 -11.50
CA LEU A 63 -13.87 -17.14 -10.16
C LEU A 63 -14.84 -16.58 -9.12
N VAL A 64 -15.23 -15.32 -9.26
CA VAL A 64 -16.25 -14.70 -8.40
C VAL A 64 -17.62 -15.33 -8.68
N GLN A 65 -17.99 -15.51 -9.94
CA GLN A 65 -19.24 -16.18 -10.35
C GLN A 65 -19.34 -17.62 -9.84
N GLN A 66 -18.21 -18.33 -9.76
CA GLN A 66 -18.12 -19.67 -9.19
C GLN A 66 -18.16 -19.70 -7.66
N GLY A 67 -18.21 -18.55 -6.98
CA GLY A 67 -18.17 -18.47 -5.52
C GLY A 67 -16.82 -18.86 -4.91
N LYS A 68 -15.77 -19.01 -5.72
CA LYS A 68 -14.41 -19.32 -5.22
C LYS A 68 -13.67 -18.12 -4.69
N VAL A 69 -14.07 -16.93 -5.08
CA VAL A 69 -13.53 -15.65 -4.66
C VAL A 69 -14.68 -14.70 -4.41
N LEU A 70 -14.63 -13.93 -3.33
CA LEU A 70 -15.71 -12.97 -3.01
C LEU A 70 -15.36 -11.56 -3.50
N TYR A 71 -14.15 -11.09 -3.25
CA TYR A 71 -13.67 -9.76 -3.64
C TYR A 71 -12.33 -9.83 -4.36
N LEU A 72 -12.11 -8.86 -5.25
CA LEU A 72 -10.86 -8.76 -6.02
C LEU A 72 -9.99 -7.64 -5.47
N GLY A 73 -8.73 -7.97 -5.25
CA GLY A 73 -7.67 -7.03 -4.92
C GLY A 73 -6.59 -6.98 -6.00
N VAL A 74 -5.84 -5.91 -6.03
CA VAL A 74 -4.69 -5.73 -6.91
C VAL A 74 -3.52 -5.16 -6.15
N SER A 75 -2.30 -5.60 -6.46
CA SER A 75 -1.08 -5.16 -5.80
C SER A 75 -0.03 -4.72 -6.81
N ASP A 76 0.81 -3.75 -6.42
CA ASP A 76 2.01 -3.35 -7.16
C ASP A 76 1.77 -3.22 -8.69
N THR A 77 0.68 -2.55 -9.05
CA THR A 77 0.18 -2.37 -10.40
C THR A 77 0.03 -0.87 -10.70
N PRO A 78 0.44 -0.38 -11.88
CA PRO A 78 0.26 1.03 -12.22
C PRO A 78 -1.19 1.49 -12.13
N ALA A 79 -1.42 2.70 -11.62
CA ALA A 79 -2.76 3.24 -11.41
C ALA A 79 -3.59 3.28 -12.72
N TRP A 80 -2.95 3.56 -13.88
CA TRP A 80 -3.64 3.56 -15.17
C TRP A 80 -4.16 2.17 -15.58
N VAL A 81 -3.41 1.09 -15.25
CA VAL A 81 -3.84 -0.30 -15.51
C VAL A 81 -5.06 -0.63 -14.65
N VAL A 82 -5.03 -0.28 -13.37
CA VAL A 82 -6.15 -0.50 -12.45
C VAL A 82 -7.38 0.29 -12.90
N SER A 83 -7.19 1.53 -13.35
CA SER A 83 -8.28 2.35 -13.89
C SER A 83 -8.90 1.70 -15.13
N ALA A 84 -8.09 1.27 -16.09
CA ALA A 84 -8.57 0.59 -17.28
C ALA A 84 -9.29 -0.73 -16.94
N ALA A 85 -8.75 -1.51 -16.01
CA ALA A 85 -9.35 -2.77 -15.53
C ALA A 85 -10.72 -2.55 -14.87
N ASN A 86 -10.84 -1.55 -14.00
CA ASN A 86 -12.09 -1.26 -13.32
C ASN A 86 -13.14 -0.67 -14.29
N TYR A 87 -12.76 0.19 -15.22
CA TYR A 87 -13.68 0.65 -16.27
C TYR A 87 -14.12 -0.49 -17.19
N TYR A 88 -13.21 -1.36 -17.60
CA TYR A 88 -13.58 -2.55 -18.36
C TYR A 88 -14.58 -3.42 -17.60
N ALA A 89 -14.26 -3.73 -16.34
CA ALA A 89 -15.14 -4.56 -15.51
C ALA A 89 -16.54 -3.96 -15.36
N THR A 90 -16.64 -2.68 -14.97
CA THR A 90 -17.94 -2.03 -14.74
C THR A 90 -18.76 -1.88 -16.03
N SER A 91 -18.14 -1.54 -17.15
CA SER A 91 -18.83 -1.39 -18.44
C SER A 91 -19.32 -2.71 -19.05
N HIS A 92 -18.73 -3.85 -18.64
CA HIS A 92 -19.13 -5.19 -19.10
C HIS A 92 -19.85 -6.01 -18.03
N GLY A 93 -20.35 -5.39 -16.95
CA GLY A 93 -21.07 -6.09 -15.88
C GLY A 93 -20.22 -7.12 -15.13
N LYS A 94 -18.90 -6.86 -15.03
CA LYS A 94 -17.95 -7.73 -14.34
C LYS A 94 -17.54 -7.15 -12.98
N THR A 95 -16.86 -7.95 -12.18
CA THR A 95 -16.39 -7.57 -10.85
C THR A 95 -15.13 -6.71 -10.93
N PRO A 96 -15.15 -5.46 -10.46
CA PRO A 96 -13.95 -4.62 -10.41
C PRO A 96 -13.06 -4.96 -9.21
N PHE A 97 -11.84 -4.45 -9.21
CA PHE A 97 -10.98 -4.42 -8.02
C PHE A 97 -11.57 -3.48 -6.96
N SER A 98 -11.61 -3.94 -5.70
CA SER A 98 -12.16 -3.19 -4.55
C SER A 98 -11.09 -2.74 -3.55
N ILE A 99 -9.87 -3.26 -3.64
CA ILE A 99 -8.76 -2.93 -2.75
C ILE A 99 -7.44 -2.91 -3.51
N TYR A 100 -6.60 -1.92 -3.21
CA TYR A 100 -5.24 -1.79 -3.74
C TYR A 100 -4.20 -2.01 -2.64
N GLN A 101 -3.22 -2.85 -2.92
CA GLN A 101 -2.08 -3.09 -2.04
C GLN A 101 -0.79 -2.60 -2.70
N GLY A 102 0.12 -1.98 -1.92
CA GLY A 102 1.42 -1.56 -2.44
C GLY A 102 2.27 -0.87 -1.37
N LYS A 103 3.50 -0.54 -1.73
CA LYS A 103 4.46 0.08 -0.83
C LYS A 103 4.10 1.53 -0.55
N TRP A 104 3.87 1.87 0.72
CA TRP A 104 3.61 3.24 1.13
C TRP A 104 3.98 3.47 2.59
N ASN A 105 4.75 4.51 2.86
CA ASN A 105 5.12 4.97 4.18
C ASN A 105 5.57 6.44 4.13
N VAL A 106 5.96 7.00 5.26
CA VAL A 106 6.39 8.40 5.38
C VAL A 106 7.62 8.76 4.52
N LEU A 107 8.46 7.77 4.19
CA LEU A 107 9.64 7.94 3.34
C LEU A 107 9.35 7.66 1.86
N ASN A 108 8.46 6.69 1.57
CA ASN A 108 8.08 6.27 0.22
C ASN A 108 6.63 6.71 -0.06
N ARG A 109 6.47 7.88 -0.68
CA ARG A 109 5.18 8.57 -0.85
C ARG A 109 4.58 8.46 -2.26
N ASP A 110 5.09 7.55 -3.09
CA ASP A 110 4.67 7.40 -4.50
C ASP A 110 3.16 7.13 -4.68
N PHE A 111 2.51 6.52 -3.69
CA PHE A 111 1.04 6.37 -3.65
C PHE A 111 0.28 7.69 -3.84
N GLU A 112 0.85 8.78 -3.38
CA GLU A 112 0.21 10.10 -3.36
C GLU A 112 0.15 10.74 -4.75
N ARG A 113 0.92 10.21 -5.74
CA ARG A 113 0.85 10.71 -7.13
C ARG A 113 -0.46 10.33 -7.79
N ASP A 114 -0.70 9.03 -7.99
CA ASP A 114 -1.79 8.52 -8.81
C ASP A 114 -2.63 7.44 -8.12
N ILE A 115 -2.03 6.63 -7.23
CA ILE A 115 -2.71 5.48 -6.61
C ILE A 115 -3.82 5.96 -5.67
N ILE A 116 -3.56 6.93 -4.79
CA ILE A 116 -4.60 7.48 -3.90
C ILE A 116 -5.72 8.17 -4.70
N PRO A 117 -5.43 9.05 -5.68
CA PRO A 117 -6.47 9.60 -6.55
C PRO A 117 -7.30 8.54 -7.26
N MET A 118 -6.67 7.54 -7.84
CA MET A 118 -7.33 6.41 -8.50
C MET A 118 -8.21 5.62 -7.53
N ALA A 119 -7.69 5.23 -6.38
CA ALA A 119 -8.43 4.49 -5.36
C ALA A 119 -9.65 5.27 -4.86
N ARG A 120 -9.51 6.60 -4.68
CA ARG A 120 -10.62 7.49 -4.33
C ARG A 120 -11.69 7.51 -5.41
N HIS A 121 -11.30 7.63 -6.69
CA HIS A 121 -12.22 7.66 -7.82
C HIS A 121 -13.10 6.41 -7.89
N PHE A 122 -12.53 5.24 -7.63
CA PHE A 122 -13.25 3.95 -7.66
C PHE A 122 -13.80 3.50 -6.31
N GLY A 123 -13.64 4.28 -5.23
CA GLY A 123 -14.07 3.88 -3.89
C GLY A 123 -13.30 2.69 -3.31
N MET A 124 -12.08 2.45 -3.79
CA MET A 124 -11.26 1.33 -3.35
C MET A 124 -10.64 1.56 -1.98
N ALA A 125 -10.48 0.48 -1.21
CA ALA A 125 -9.66 0.48 -0.03
C ALA A 125 -8.15 0.44 -0.37
N LEU A 126 -7.31 0.85 0.58
CA LEU A 126 -5.86 0.83 0.47
C LEU A 126 -5.27 -0.08 1.55
N ALA A 127 -4.42 -1.02 1.15
CA ALA A 127 -3.71 -1.94 2.04
C ALA A 127 -2.19 -1.76 1.91
N PRO A 128 -1.61 -0.66 2.44
CA PRO A 128 -0.19 -0.40 2.28
C PRO A 128 0.66 -1.44 3.02
N TRP A 129 1.71 -1.93 2.35
CA TRP A 129 2.79 -2.67 2.97
C TRP A 129 4.00 -1.78 3.20
N ASP A 130 4.98 -2.24 3.99
CA ASP A 130 6.20 -1.51 4.37
C ASP A 130 5.95 -0.21 5.15
N VAL A 131 4.80 -0.08 5.80
CA VAL A 131 4.43 1.12 6.56
C VAL A 131 5.45 1.48 7.63
N MET A 132 6.09 0.48 8.21
CA MET A 132 7.13 0.61 9.24
C MET A 132 8.56 0.51 8.67
N GLY A 133 8.74 0.71 7.36
CA GLY A 133 10.04 0.60 6.68
C GLY A 133 10.71 -0.78 6.87
N GLY A 134 9.94 -1.87 6.83
CA GLY A 134 10.48 -3.22 7.10
C GLY A 134 11.02 -3.40 8.53
N GLY A 135 10.61 -2.56 9.46
CA GLY A 135 11.10 -2.53 10.84
C GLY A 135 12.35 -1.66 11.02
N ARG A 136 12.61 -0.76 10.05
CA ARG A 136 13.74 0.20 10.07
C ARG A 136 13.39 1.48 10.81
N PHE A 137 12.10 1.86 10.88
CA PHE A 137 11.66 3.03 11.64
C PHE A 137 11.63 2.67 13.13
N GLN A 138 12.76 2.89 13.79
CA GLN A 138 12.99 2.54 15.19
C GLN A 138 13.80 3.64 15.88
N SER A 139 13.57 3.82 17.19
CA SER A 139 14.42 4.72 17.98
C SER A 139 15.86 4.18 18.05
N LYS A 140 16.83 5.06 18.30
CA LYS A 140 18.24 4.67 18.50
C LYS A 140 18.38 3.59 19.57
N LYS A 141 17.67 3.77 20.69
CA LYS A 141 17.64 2.80 21.80
C LYS A 141 17.19 1.41 21.34
N ALA A 142 16.07 1.36 20.59
CA ALA A 142 15.55 0.09 20.09
C ALA A 142 16.51 -0.58 19.08
N MET A 143 17.19 0.20 18.25
CA MET A 143 18.21 -0.32 17.33
C MET A 143 19.44 -0.88 18.06
N GLU A 144 19.89 -0.22 19.11
CA GLU A 144 21.00 -0.71 19.95
C GLU A 144 20.63 -2.01 20.69
N GLU A 145 19.41 -2.09 21.23
CA GLU A 145 18.92 -3.32 21.88
C GLU A 145 18.84 -4.48 20.88
N ARG A 146 18.33 -4.24 19.68
CA ARG A 146 18.31 -5.26 18.61
C ARG A 146 19.70 -5.75 18.26
N LYS A 147 20.67 -4.83 18.13
CA LYS A 147 22.06 -5.17 17.84
C LYS A 147 22.68 -6.01 18.97
N LYS A 148 22.42 -5.66 20.24
CA LYS A 148 22.86 -6.45 21.41
C LYS A 148 22.27 -7.87 21.42
N ASN A 149 21.01 -8.01 20.96
CA ASN A 149 20.30 -9.28 20.90
C ASN A 149 20.62 -10.11 19.64
N GLY A 150 21.53 -9.63 18.76
CA GLY A 150 21.84 -10.31 17.50
C GLY A 150 20.70 -10.27 16.47
N GLU A 151 19.72 -9.40 16.65
CA GLU A 151 18.59 -9.24 15.75
C GLU A 151 18.93 -8.25 14.61
N GLY A 152 19.18 -8.77 13.40
CA GLY A 152 19.38 -7.96 12.20
C GLY A 152 18.09 -7.31 11.65
N LEU A 153 18.26 -6.32 10.78
CA LEU A 153 17.19 -5.77 9.95
C LEU A 153 16.84 -6.75 8.82
N ARG A 154 15.60 -6.63 8.32
CA ARG A 154 15.21 -7.38 7.11
C ARG A 154 15.96 -6.83 5.91
N THR A 155 16.68 -7.69 5.19
CA THR A 155 17.50 -7.32 4.03
C THR A 155 16.75 -7.40 2.69
N PHE A 156 15.54 -7.95 2.69
CA PHE A 156 14.73 -8.06 1.47
C PHE A 156 14.36 -6.70 0.84
N VAL A 157 14.26 -5.65 1.64
CA VAL A 157 13.85 -4.29 1.21
C VAL A 157 14.93 -3.24 1.47
N GLY A 158 16.14 -3.63 1.83
CA GLY A 158 17.23 -2.69 2.12
C GLY A 158 18.49 -3.36 2.67
N GLY A 159 19.54 -2.57 2.91
CA GLY A 159 20.81 -3.04 3.47
C GLY A 159 20.72 -3.52 4.92
N PRO A 160 21.82 -4.02 5.50
CA PRO A 160 21.87 -4.51 6.88
C PRO A 160 21.74 -3.40 7.93
N GLU A 161 21.94 -2.14 7.55
CA GLU A 161 21.90 -0.97 8.42
C GLU A 161 20.88 0.06 7.93
N GLN A 162 20.48 0.98 8.81
CA GLN A 162 19.63 2.11 8.43
C GLN A 162 20.42 3.09 7.55
N THR A 163 19.76 3.64 6.53
CA THR A 163 20.27 4.78 5.78
C THR A 163 20.15 6.06 6.60
N GLU A 164 20.87 7.12 6.21
CA GLU A 164 20.75 8.44 6.86
C GLU A 164 19.32 8.99 6.85
N LEU A 165 18.57 8.74 5.77
CA LEU A 165 17.16 9.16 5.67
C LEU A 165 16.26 8.35 6.62
N GLU A 166 16.48 7.05 6.74
CA GLU A 166 15.75 6.19 7.68
C GLU A 166 16.03 6.60 9.14
N VAL A 167 17.26 7.01 9.46
CA VAL A 167 17.60 7.56 10.78
C VAL A 167 16.85 8.87 11.02
N LYS A 168 16.90 9.84 10.09
CA LYS A 168 16.21 11.14 10.24
C LYS A 168 14.70 10.97 10.42
N ILE A 169 14.08 10.10 9.61
CA ILE A 169 12.65 9.79 9.75
C ILE A 169 12.34 9.12 11.08
N SER A 170 13.20 8.18 11.52
CA SER A 170 13.02 7.52 12.81
C SER A 170 13.10 8.51 13.99
N GLU A 171 14.01 9.47 13.93
CA GLU A 171 14.10 10.55 14.93
C GLU A 171 12.86 11.45 14.93
N ALA A 172 12.37 11.81 13.74
CA ALA A 172 11.16 12.61 13.60
C ALA A 172 9.90 11.87 14.12
N LEU A 173 9.75 10.60 13.79
CA LEU A 173 8.68 9.74 14.30
C LEU A 173 8.77 9.58 15.82
N ASN A 174 9.99 9.42 16.38
CA ASN A 174 10.22 9.32 17.82
C ASN A 174 9.81 10.59 18.55
N LYS A 175 10.14 11.77 18.01
CA LYS A 175 9.72 13.05 18.59
C LYS A 175 8.20 13.14 18.70
N ILE A 176 7.46 12.76 17.65
CA ILE A 176 6.00 12.76 17.69
C ILE A 176 5.48 11.69 18.65
N ALA A 177 6.14 10.53 18.76
CA ALA A 177 5.78 9.51 19.74
C ALA A 177 5.85 10.06 21.17
N GLU A 178 6.90 10.80 21.51
CA GLU A 178 7.05 11.48 22.80
C GLU A 178 5.92 12.49 23.06
N GLU A 179 5.53 13.27 22.05
CA GLU A 179 4.41 14.24 22.15
C GLU A 179 3.06 13.52 22.43
N HIS A 180 2.88 12.29 21.96
CA HIS A 180 1.72 11.43 22.21
C HIS A 180 1.85 10.56 23.46
N GLY A 181 2.96 10.65 24.20
CA GLY A 181 3.19 9.85 25.41
C GLY A 181 3.37 8.35 25.16
N THR A 182 3.82 7.98 23.97
CA THR A 182 4.11 6.59 23.59
C THR A 182 5.59 6.38 23.24
N GLU A 183 6.12 5.19 23.51
CA GLU A 183 7.45 4.78 23.04
C GLU A 183 7.40 4.14 21.63
N SER A 184 6.22 3.97 21.05
CA SER A 184 6.01 3.22 19.81
C SER A 184 6.17 4.11 18.58
N VAL A 185 7.38 4.21 18.05
CA VAL A 185 7.67 4.85 16.76
C VAL A 185 6.84 4.23 15.63
N THR A 186 6.62 2.91 15.68
CA THR A 186 5.81 2.20 14.68
C THR A 186 4.34 2.58 14.72
N ALA A 187 3.80 2.90 15.89
CA ALA A 187 2.42 3.38 16.02
C ALA A 187 2.22 4.72 15.30
N ILE A 188 3.19 5.64 15.38
CA ILE A 188 3.15 6.91 14.65
C ILE A 188 3.22 6.69 13.13
N ALA A 189 4.10 5.79 12.66
CA ALA A 189 4.19 5.46 11.23
C ALA A 189 2.89 4.89 10.67
N ILE A 190 2.19 4.05 11.42
CA ILE A 190 0.86 3.52 11.07
C ILE A 190 -0.19 4.65 11.09
N ALA A 191 -0.20 5.48 12.14
CA ALA A 191 -1.12 6.61 12.25
C ALA A 191 -0.93 7.60 11.09
N TYR A 192 0.30 7.82 10.62
CA TYR A 192 0.61 8.68 9.48
C TYR A 192 -0.14 8.21 8.21
N VAL A 193 0.06 6.98 7.74
CA VAL A 193 -0.61 6.52 6.51
C VAL A 193 -2.12 6.51 6.64
N ARG A 194 -2.67 6.21 7.85
CA ARG A 194 -4.11 6.25 8.12
C ARG A 194 -4.69 7.67 8.10
N SER A 195 -3.89 8.69 8.39
CA SER A 195 -4.33 10.08 8.36
C SER A 195 -4.41 10.68 6.95
N LYS A 196 -3.68 10.09 5.98
CA LYS A 196 -3.52 10.63 4.62
C LYS A 196 -4.66 10.29 3.66
N ALA A 197 -5.41 9.20 3.92
CA ALA A 197 -6.52 8.77 3.07
C ALA A 197 -7.59 8.02 3.88
N LYS A 198 -8.79 7.91 3.31
CA LYS A 198 -9.87 7.09 3.87
C LYS A 198 -9.66 5.61 3.52
N ASN A 199 -10.25 4.72 4.34
CA ASN A 199 -10.24 3.27 4.10
C ASN A 199 -8.82 2.68 3.93
N VAL A 200 -7.88 3.10 4.80
CA VAL A 200 -6.52 2.60 4.84
C VAL A 200 -6.39 1.50 5.88
N PHE A 201 -6.01 0.31 5.44
CA PHE A 201 -5.82 -0.91 6.23
C PHE A 201 -4.36 -1.38 6.15
N PRO A 202 -3.45 -0.82 6.96
CA PRO A 202 -2.04 -1.14 6.87
C PRO A 202 -1.76 -2.62 7.12
N LEU A 203 -0.90 -3.23 6.28
CA LEU A 203 -0.41 -4.57 6.51
C LEU A 203 0.68 -4.53 7.57
N VAL A 204 0.42 -5.20 8.68
CA VAL A 204 1.32 -5.24 9.82
C VAL A 204 1.80 -6.67 10.06
N GLY A 205 3.04 -6.81 10.49
CA GLY A 205 3.63 -8.09 10.82
C GLY A 205 4.51 -7.97 12.05
N GLY A 206 4.55 -9.02 12.85
CA GLY A 206 5.39 -9.07 14.04
C GLY A 206 5.74 -10.49 14.41
N ARG A 207 6.82 -10.66 15.20
CA ARG A 207 7.24 -11.95 15.74
C ARG A 207 6.96 -12.07 17.24
N LYS A 208 6.57 -10.96 17.89
CA LYS A 208 6.30 -10.86 19.34
C LYS A 208 4.90 -10.28 19.56
N ILE A 209 4.26 -10.65 20.64
CA ILE A 209 2.93 -10.14 21.02
C ILE A 209 2.96 -8.62 21.25
N GLU A 210 4.06 -8.11 21.78
CA GLU A 210 4.29 -6.68 22.02
C GLU A 210 4.20 -5.88 20.72
N HIS A 211 4.71 -6.40 19.59
CA HIS A 211 4.58 -5.76 18.27
C HIS A 211 3.11 -5.60 17.87
N LEU A 212 2.28 -6.61 18.12
CA LEU A 212 0.84 -6.53 17.83
C LEU A 212 0.15 -5.48 18.70
N LYS A 213 0.47 -5.44 20.01
CA LYS A 213 -0.08 -4.43 20.93
C LYS A 213 0.26 -3.02 20.48
N GLN A 214 1.52 -2.76 20.10
CA GLN A 214 1.97 -1.47 19.57
C GLN A 214 1.27 -1.09 18.26
N ASN A 215 1.04 -2.06 17.37
CA ASN A 215 0.30 -1.83 16.13
C ASN A 215 -1.17 -1.48 16.40
N ILE A 216 -1.79 -2.09 17.41
CA ILE A 216 -3.17 -1.78 17.84
C ILE A 216 -3.24 -0.38 18.47
N GLU A 217 -2.25 0.03 19.24
CA GLU A 217 -2.14 1.36 19.84
C GLU A 217 -2.27 2.46 18.81
N ALA A 218 -1.70 2.26 17.61
CA ALA A 218 -1.79 3.18 16.48
C ALA A 218 -3.23 3.57 16.10
N LEU A 219 -4.22 2.73 16.42
CA LEU A 219 -5.62 2.99 16.08
C LEU A 219 -6.21 4.15 16.90
N SER A 220 -5.67 4.42 18.10
CA SER A 220 -6.09 5.53 18.96
C SER A 220 -5.34 6.84 18.68
N ILE A 221 -4.21 6.80 17.97
CA ILE A 221 -3.40 7.97 17.67
C ILE A 221 -4.00 8.75 16.50
N LYS A 222 -4.16 10.07 16.71
CA LYS A 222 -4.58 11.03 15.67
C LYS A 222 -3.51 12.10 15.55
N LEU A 223 -2.83 12.14 14.42
CA LEU A 223 -1.84 13.16 14.12
C LEU A 223 -2.51 14.48 13.76
N THR A 224 -1.93 15.59 14.23
CA THR A 224 -2.36 16.93 13.80
C THR A 224 -1.83 17.26 12.40
N PRO A 225 -2.42 18.23 11.69
CA PRO A 225 -1.89 18.69 10.40
C PRO A 225 -0.42 19.14 10.50
N GLU A 226 -0.04 19.81 11.58
CA GLU A 226 1.32 20.30 11.82
C GLU A 226 2.31 19.16 12.02
N GLN A 227 1.90 18.07 12.70
CA GLN A 227 2.72 16.87 12.87
C GLN A 227 2.93 16.14 11.54
N ILE A 228 1.89 16.07 10.68
CA ILE A 228 1.98 15.50 9.34
C ILE A 228 2.93 16.33 8.48
N GLU A 229 2.77 17.65 8.47
CA GLU A 229 3.63 18.58 7.73
C GLU A 229 5.10 18.47 8.19
N TYR A 230 5.32 18.39 9.51
CA TYR A 230 6.65 18.17 10.06
C TYR A 230 7.29 16.87 9.54
N LEU A 231 6.59 15.74 9.58
CA LEU A 231 7.08 14.47 9.06
C LEU A 231 7.40 14.55 7.56
N GLU A 232 6.55 15.22 6.80
CA GLU A 232 6.71 15.39 5.35
C GLU A 232 7.84 16.36 4.98
N SER A 233 8.22 17.27 5.86
CA SER A 233 9.34 18.19 5.66
C SER A 233 10.72 17.54 5.77
N ILE A 234 10.81 16.35 6.41
CA ILE A 234 12.09 15.63 6.60
C ILE A 234 12.67 15.12 5.26
N VAL A 235 11.78 14.72 4.35
CA VAL A 235 12.17 14.24 3.02
C VAL A 235 11.32 14.92 1.96
N THR A 236 11.98 15.63 1.05
CA THR A 236 11.28 16.26 -0.08
C THR A 236 10.65 15.18 -0.96
N PHE A 237 9.35 15.33 -1.21
CA PHE A 237 8.62 14.47 -2.12
C PHE A 237 8.26 15.23 -3.40
N ASP A 238 8.80 14.75 -4.52
CA ASP A 238 8.42 15.26 -5.83
C ASP A 238 7.15 14.58 -6.33
N VAL A 239 6.05 15.33 -6.38
CA VAL A 239 4.78 14.81 -6.90
C VAL A 239 4.81 14.59 -8.41
N GLY A 240 5.79 15.16 -9.13
CA GLY A 240 5.95 15.03 -10.58
C GLY A 240 4.94 15.84 -11.39
N PHE A 241 5.19 15.90 -12.71
CA PHE A 241 4.25 16.47 -13.68
C PHE A 241 3.12 15.46 -13.99
N PRO A 242 1.86 15.89 -14.19
CA PRO A 242 1.39 17.27 -14.26
C PRO A 242 1.03 17.91 -12.90
N LYS A 243 1.01 17.15 -11.82
CA LYS A 243 0.52 17.59 -10.50
C LYS A 243 1.34 18.74 -9.91
N SER A 244 2.64 18.77 -10.16
CA SER A 244 3.51 19.90 -9.78
C SER A 244 3.14 21.24 -10.44
N LEU A 245 2.48 21.19 -11.59
CA LEU A 245 2.00 22.38 -12.33
C LEU A 245 0.56 22.76 -11.97
N ILE A 246 -0.35 21.75 -11.99
CA ILE A 246 -1.79 22.02 -11.81
C ILE A 246 -2.23 22.04 -10.35
N GLY A 247 -1.38 21.56 -9.42
CA GLY A 247 -1.71 21.42 -8.00
C GLY A 247 -2.54 20.19 -7.68
N ASP A 248 -2.93 20.10 -6.40
CA ASP A 248 -3.79 19.02 -5.90
C ASP A 248 -5.25 19.25 -6.25
N ASP A 249 -6.05 18.18 -6.19
CA ASP A 249 -7.49 18.22 -6.40
C ASP A 249 -8.18 19.16 -5.39
N PRO A 250 -8.82 20.25 -5.85
CA PRO A 250 -9.50 21.21 -4.99
C PRO A 250 -10.68 20.60 -4.21
N ALA A 251 -11.33 19.57 -4.74
CA ALA A 251 -12.41 18.87 -4.03
C ALA A 251 -11.89 18.18 -2.75
N VAL A 252 -10.59 17.87 -2.69
CA VAL A 252 -9.93 17.24 -1.55
C VAL A 252 -9.30 18.28 -0.63
N THR A 253 -8.49 19.17 -1.20
CA THR A 253 -7.71 20.15 -0.43
C THR A 253 -8.50 21.37 0.02
N LYS A 254 -9.64 21.61 -0.63
CA LYS A 254 -10.44 22.84 -0.48
C LYS A 254 -9.64 24.11 -0.84
N LYS A 255 -8.54 23.95 -1.58
CA LYS A 255 -7.69 25.06 -2.04
C LYS A 255 -7.63 25.05 -3.56
N LEU A 256 -7.89 26.20 -4.19
CA LEU A 256 -7.71 26.35 -5.63
C LEU A 256 -6.23 26.24 -5.99
N SER A 257 -5.93 25.54 -7.07
CA SER A 257 -4.59 25.59 -7.67
C SER A 257 -4.31 26.99 -8.26
N PRO A 258 -3.06 27.39 -8.42
CA PRO A 258 -2.72 28.67 -9.07
C PRO A 258 -3.42 28.83 -10.42
N LEU A 259 -3.49 27.78 -11.24
CA LEU A 259 -4.12 27.81 -12.56
C LEU A 259 -5.65 27.95 -12.47
N THR A 260 -6.28 27.24 -11.53
CA THR A 260 -7.75 27.31 -11.33
C THR A 260 -8.17 28.66 -10.74
N SER A 261 -7.35 29.24 -9.85
CA SER A 261 -7.61 30.56 -9.26
C SER A 261 -7.54 31.71 -10.26
N MET A 262 -6.83 31.53 -11.38
CA MET A 262 -6.73 32.52 -12.46
C MET A 262 -7.96 32.55 -13.36
N SER A 263 -8.75 31.47 -13.44
CA SER A 263 -9.87 31.34 -14.38
C SER A 263 -11.24 31.66 -13.81
N ALA A 264 -11.48 31.44 -12.50
CA ALA A 264 -12.72 31.78 -11.85
C ALA A 264 -12.60 31.79 -10.31
N ARG A 265 -13.42 32.61 -9.63
CA ARG A 265 -13.66 32.45 -8.19
C ARG A 265 -14.66 31.31 -7.98
N ILE A 266 -14.18 30.12 -7.64
CA ILE A 266 -15.03 28.99 -7.29
C ILE A 266 -15.14 28.97 -5.76
N ALA A 267 -16.36 29.10 -5.24
CA ALA A 267 -16.64 28.83 -3.84
C ALA A 267 -16.82 27.32 -3.66
N PHE A 268 -16.14 26.74 -2.67
CA PHE A 268 -16.41 25.37 -2.24
C PHE A 268 -17.38 25.44 -1.07
N ASP A 269 -18.49 24.72 -1.17
CA ASP A 269 -19.38 24.51 -0.03
C ASP A 269 -18.62 23.73 1.05
N ASN A 270 -18.70 24.21 2.30
CA ASN A 270 -18.02 23.65 3.46
C ASN A 270 -18.58 22.29 3.89
#